data_b814084f7fa04af7a6a96250b6920f65
#
_entry.id   b814084f7fa04af7a6a96250b6920f65
#
_cell.length_a   1.000
_cell.length_b   1.000
_cell.length_c   1.000
_cell.angle_alpha   90.00
_cell.angle_beta   90.00
_cell.angle_gamma   90.00
#
_symmetry.space_group_name_H-M   'P 1'
#
loop_
_entity.id
_entity.type
_entity.pdbx_description
1 polymer ?
#
loop_
_entity_poly.entity_id
_entity_poly.type
_entity_poly.pdbx_seq_one_letter_code
_entity_poly.pdbx_strand_id
1 'polypeptide(L)'
;YNRPYLGMGYATERASGKQVFVLLFHQGVTGWLEFIAPDKNSFIQQYKFDPETIKWDSESDLLNPVVQMVNYNKFAIAESDFNGTWTSDFTGVQQLYSVYTGNYAGMNINQSNEEFVFGAGNSYSWKLLVVSGMVGNAKFANVKSAGKFSVPNNWQIHFSKIESGAKTFSAYWSCIKGARLLHLLDARNPGSGIYTVYGKK
;
A
#
# COMPACT_ATOMS: atom_id res chain seq x y z
N TYR A 1 -15.87 -5.71 -15.77
CA TYR A 1 -16.87 -5.22 -14.81
C TYR A 1 -16.28 -5.31 -13.41
N ASN A 2 -15.95 -4.16 -12.81
CA ASN A 2 -15.47 -4.04 -11.43
C ASN A 2 -16.67 -4.03 -10.47
N ARG A 3 -17.33 -5.20 -10.29
CA ARG A 3 -18.40 -5.29 -9.31
C ARG A 3 -17.79 -5.32 -7.90
N PRO A 4 -18.25 -4.45 -6.98
CA PRO A 4 -17.89 -4.58 -5.59
C PRO A 4 -18.56 -5.82 -4.98
N TYR A 5 -17.85 -6.47 -4.07
CA TYR A 5 -18.39 -7.54 -3.25
C TYR A 5 -18.44 -7.05 -1.81
N LEU A 6 -19.59 -7.21 -1.18
CA LEU A 6 -19.80 -6.89 0.21
C LEU A 6 -20.44 -8.10 0.89
N GLY A 7 -19.78 -8.61 1.92
CA GLY A 7 -20.31 -9.64 2.79
C GLY A 7 -20.37 -9.14 4.22
N MET A 8 -21.39 -9.47 4.97
CA MET A 8 -21.46 -9.11 6.38
C MET A 8 -22.18 -10.19 7.20
N GLY A 9 -21.87 -10.26 8.47
CA GLY A 9 -22.48 -11.20 9.38
C GLY A 9 -21.72 -11.37 10.67
N TYR A 10 -22.11 -12.37 11.45
CA TYR A 10 -21.42 -12.73 12.67
C TYR A 10 -20.52 -13.95 12.44
N ALA A 11 -19.34 -13.90 13.00
CA ALA A 11 -18.36 -14.98 12.99
C ALA A 11 -17.83 -15.24 14.40
N THR A 12 -17.27 -16.42 14.63
CA THR A 12 -16.58 -16.73 15.89
C THR A 12 -15.09 -16.57 15.69
N GLU A 13 -14.48 -15.68 16.46
CA GLU A 13 -13.04 -15.50 16.48
C GLU A 13 -12.36 -16.74 17.07
N ARG A 14 -11.48 -17.39 16.31
CA ARG A 14 -10.86 -18.65 16.72
C ARG A 14 -9.99 -18.52 17.99
N ALA A 15 -9.33 -17.39 18.16
CA ALA A 15 -8.41 -17.18 19.28
C ALA A 15 -9.13 -17.00 20.62
N SER A 16 -10.26 -16.31 20.63
CA SER A 16 -10.99 -15.96 21.85
C SER A 16 -12.28 -16.77 22.05
N GLY A 17 -12.79 -17.42 21.01
CA GLY A 17 -14.10 -18.05 20.99
C GLY A 17 -15.27 -17.07 21.01
N LYS A 18 -15.03 -15.77 20.90
CA LYS A 18 -16.07 -14.73 20.96
C LYS A 18 -16.73 -14.54 19.60
N GLN A 19 -18.03 -14.26 19.65
CA GLN A 19 -18.76 -13.83 18.47
C GLN A 19 -18.39 -12.36 18.16
N VAL A 20 -18.13 -12.07 16.90
CA VAL A 20 -17.78 -10.74 16.39
C VAL A 20 -18.61 -10.45 15.14
N PHE A 21 -18.90 -9.18 14.91
CA PHE A 21 -19.47 -8.73 13.64
C PHE A 21 -18.35 -8.50 12.62
N VAL A 22 -18.52 -9.05 11.43
CA VAL A 22 -17.54 -8.98 10.34
C VAL A 22 -18.18 -8.37 9.11
N LEU A 23 -17.50 -7.42 8.50
CA LEU A 23 -17.79 -6.90 7.17
C LEU A 23 -16.61 -7.16 6.25
N LEU A 24 -16.86 -7.81 5.13
CA LEU A 24 -15.86 -8.11 4.09
C LEU A 24 -16.18 -7.28 2.86
N PHE A 25 -15.19 -6.56 2.34
CA PHE A 25 -15.33 -5.77 1.13
C PHE A 25 -14.20 -6.05 0.15
N HIS A 26 -14.55 -6.15 -1.12
CA HIS A 26 -13.61 -6.31 -2.21
C HIS A 26 -14.10 -5.53 -3.44
N GLN A 27 -13.22 -4.78 -4.07
CA GLN A 27 -13.53 -4.08 -5.32
C GLN A 27 -12.36 -4.18 -6.30
N GLY A 28 -12.66 -4.61 -7.51
CA GLY A 28 -11.67 -4.75 -8.58
C GLY A 28 -10.61 -5.78 -8.25
N VAL A 29 -9.35 -5.38 -8.35
CA VAL A 29 -8.17 -6.22 -8.09
C VAL A 29 -7.53 -5.94 -6.73
N THR A 30 -8.17 -5.14 -5.89
CA THR A 30 -7.70 -4.91 -4.52
C THR A 30 -7.86 -6.17 -3.68
N GLY A 31 -7.05 -6.32 -2.65
CA GLY A 31 -7.25 -7.38 -1.66
C GLY A 31 -8.58 -7.22 -0.93
N TRP A 32 -9.01 -8.26 -0.24
CA TRP A 32 -10.15 -8.19 0.67
C TRP A 32 -9.83 -7.28 1.85
N LEU A 33 -10.76 -6.37 2.15
CA LEU A 33 -10.79 -5.62 3.39
C LEU A 33 -11.71 -6.33 4.36
N GLU A 34 -11.21 -6.61 5.55
CA GLU A 34 -11.95 -7.23 6.63
C GLU A 34 -12.05 -6.24 7.79
N PHE A 35 -13.27 -5.93 8.17
CA PHE A 35 -13.57 -5.08 9.32
C PHE A 35 -14.22 -5.94 10.40
N ILE A 36 -13.64 -5.93 11.59
CA ILE A 36 -14.12 -6.71 12.73
C ILE A 36 -14.51 -5.74 13.83
N ALA A 37 -15.71 -5.92 14.36
CA ALA A 37 -16.21 -5.18 15.51
C ALA A 37 -16.81 -6.13 16.54
N PRO A 38 -16.91 -5.79 17.81
CA PRO A 38 -17.54 -6.63 18.83
C PRO A 38 -18.98 -7.02 18.48
N ASP A 39 -19.72 -6.08 17.90
CA ASP A 39 -21.08 -6.25 17.39
C ASP A 39 -21.40 -5.20 16.32
N LYS A 40 -22.57 -5.30 15.68
CA LYS A 40 -23.01 -4.38 14.62
C LYS A 40 -23.16 -2.94 15.14
N ASN A 41 -23.63 -2.74 16.36
CA ASN A 41 -23.80 -1.39 16.90
C ASN A 41 -22.47 -0.70 17.12
N SER A 42 -21.49 -1.43 17.65
CA SER A 42 -20.10 -0.97 17.79
C SER A 42 -19.50 -0.60 16.42
N PHE A 43 -19.77 -1.40 15.37
CA PHE A 43 -19.37 -1.09 14.02
C PHE A 43 -19.97 0.24 13.54
N ILE A 44 -21.29 0.41 13.68
CA ILE A 44 -21.99 1.64 13.28
C ILE A 44 -21.46 2.86 14.06
N GLN A 45 -21.21 2.71 15.35
CA GLN A 45 -20.65 3.80 16.16
C GLN A 45 -19.25 4.20 15.71
N GLN A 46 -18.42 3.22 15.35
CA GLN A 46 -17.05 3.47 14.91
C GLN A 46 -16.97 4.06 13.52
N TYR A 47 -17.70 3.49 12.57
CA TYR A 47 -17.59 3.83 11.14
C TYR A 47 -18.67 4.77 10.63
N LYS A 48 -19.69 5.10 11.45
CA LYS A 48 -20.74 6.10 11.20
C LYS A 48 -21.64 5.78 10.01
N PHE A 49 -21.83 4.50 9.67
CA PHE A 49 -22.85 4.05 8.73
C PHE A 49 -23.34 2.64 9.09
N ASP A 50 -24.59 2.34 8.69
CA ASP A 50 -25.14 0.99 8.81
C ASP A 50 -24.88 0.23 7.50
N PRO A 51 -24.09 -0.86 7.53
CA PRO A 51 -23.76 -1.60 6.32
C PRO A 51 -24.97 -2.31 5.68
N GLU A 52 -26.05 -2.57 6.41
CA GLU A 52 -27.28 -3.16 5.88
C GLU A 52 -28.09 -2.17 5.01
N THR A 53 -27.82 -0.87 5.12
CA THR A 53 -28.45 0.14 4.28
C THR A 53 -27.84 0.30 2.90
N ILE A 54 -26.68 -0.37 2.65
CA ILE A 54 -25.97 -0.29 1.38
C ILE A 54 -26.77 -1.03 0.30
N LYS A 55 -27.15 -0.30 -0.74
CA LYS A 55 -27.76 -0.86 -1.94
C LYS A 55 -26.70 -1.34 -2.91
N TRP A 56 -26.94 -2.48 -3.57
CA TRP A 56 -25.99 -3.15 -4.47
C TRP A 56 -26.01 -2.59 -5.90
N ASP A 57 -26.49 -1.40 -6.14
CA ASP A 57 -26.37 -0.76 -7.43
C ASP A 57 -25.02 -0.03 -7.52
N SER A 58 -24.38 -0.11 -8.68
CA SER A 58 -23.06 0.46 -8.94
C SER A 58 -23.03 1.99 -8.95
N GLU A 59 -24.18 2.64 -8.85
CA GLU A 59 -24.35 4.09 -8.88
C GLU A 59 -24.71 4.66 -7.50
N SER A 60 -24.80 3.80 -6.49
CA SER A 60 -25.24 4.22 -5.17
C SER A 60 -24.16 4.99 -4.42
N ASP A 61 -24.45 6.23 -4.06
CA ASP A 61 -23.65 7.03 -3.11
C ASP A 61 -23.49 6.34 -1.75
N LEU A 62 -24.31 5.34 -1.45
CA LEU A 62 -24.25 4.53 -0.23
C LEU A 62 -23.03 3.60 -0.20
N LEU A 63 -22.40 3.30 -1.35
CA LEU A 63 -21.12 2.61 -1.37
C LEU A 63 -19.95 3.52 -0.99
N ASN A 64 -20.13 4.85 -1.04
CA ASN A 64 -19.07 5.80 -0.70
C ASN A 64 -18.47 5.59 0.68
N PRO A 65 -19.21 5.32 1.77
CA PRO A 65 -18.60 5.01 3.06
C PRO A 65 -17.66 3.83 2.99
N VAL A 66 -18.05 2.74 2.31
CA VAL A 66 -17.25 1.52 2.19
C VAL A 66 -16.01 1.76 1.33
N VAL A 67 -16.16 2.46 0.21
CA VAL A 67 -15.03 2.86 -0.65
C VAL A 67 -14.06 3.77 0.10
N GLN A 68 -14.58 4.70 0.88
CA GLN A 68 -13.74 5.58 1.72
C GLN A 68 -13.02 4.82 2.83
N MET A 69 -13.55 3.68 3.30
CA MET A 69 -12.88 2.83 4.28
C MET A 69 -11.55 2.26 3.77
N VAL A 70 -11.31 2.22 2.47
CA VAL A 70 -9.97 1.92 1.92
C VAL A 70 -8.92 2.88 2.48
N ASN A 71 -9.29 4.11 2.79
CA ASN A 71 -8.40 5.09 3.41
C ASN A 71 -8.08 4.79 4.88
N TYR A 72 -8.86 3.95 5.56
CA TYR A 72 -8.55 3.53 6.93
C TYR A 72 -7.31 2.64 7.02
N ASN A 73 -6.88 2.06 5.91
CA ASN A 73 -5.60 1.35 5.84
C ASN A 73 -4.45 2.29 5.41
N LYS A 74 -4.52 3.56 5.80
CA LYS A 74 -3.44 4.53 5.62
C LYS A 74 -3.06 5.10 6.97
N PHE A 75 -1.82 4.86 7.37
CA PHE A 75 -1.29 5.28 8.65
C PHE A 75 -0.17 6.29 8.44
N ALA A 76 -0.14 7.29 9.30
CA ALA A 76 0.90 8.29 9.36
C ALA A 76 2.29 7.66 9.56
N ILE A 77 3.30 8.33 9.04
CA ILE A 77 4.70 7.95 9.22
C ILE A 77 5.35 8.77 10.34
N ALA A 78 6.35 8.18 10.99
CA ALA A 78 7.23 8.86 11.93
C ALA A 78 8.68 8.43 11.67
N GLU A 79 9.67 9.25 12.04
CA GLU A 79 11.08 8.92 11.85
C GLU A 79 11.49 7.60 12.51
N SER A 80 10.91 7.31 13.68
CA SER A 80 11.14 6.07 14.42
C SER A 80 10.68 4.80 13.70
N ASP A 81 9.80 4.92 12.70
CA ASP A 81 9.31 3.77 11.94
C ASP A 81 10.33 3.24 10.95
N PHE A 82 11.26 4.11 10.53
CA PHE A 82 12.22 3.80 9.47
C PHE A 82 13.45 3.09 10.05
N ASN A 83 13.46 1.77 9.94
CA ASN A 83 14.60 0.94 10.32
C ASN A 83 14.69 -0.30 9.43
N GLY A 84 15.92 -0.79 9.24
CA GLY A 84 16.19 -2.02 8.47
C GLY A 84 16.00 -1.87 6.96
N THR A 85 15.84 -2.97 6.28
CA THR A 85 15.81 -3.07 4.82
C THR A 85 14.38 -3.14 4.31
N TRP A 86 14.07 -2.32 3.32
CA TRP A 86 12.77 -2.24 2.65
C TRP A 86 12.97 -2.36 1.14
N THR A 87 12.20 -3.19 0.49
CA THR A 87 12.35 -3.47 -0.94
C THR A 87 11.02 -3.43 -1.69
N SER A 88 11.04 -2.92 -2.92
CA SER A 88 9.90 -3.02 -3.82
C SER A 88 9.78 -4.41 -4.46
N ASP A 89 10.82 -5.23 -4.35
CA ASP A 89 10.84 -6.62 -4.82
C ASP A 89 10.50 -7.58 -3.68
N PHE A 90 9.23 -7.62 -3.30
CA PHE A 90 8.77 -8.65 -2.38
C PHE A 90 7.55 -9.37 -2.94
N THR A 91 7.66 -10.68 -3.02
CA THR A 91 6.76 -11.58 -3.75
C THR A 91 5.29 -11.52 -3.31
N GLY A 92 4.99 -11.07 -2.10
CA GLY A 92 3.62 -10.96 -1.59
C GLY A 92 2.79 -9.81 -2.15
N VAL A 93 3.43 -8.75 -2.66
CA VAL A 93 2.75 -7.54 -3.18
C VAL A 93 2.85 -7.42 -4.70
N GLN A 94 3.88 -7.97 -5.32
CA GLN A 94 3.92 -8.02 -6.79
C GLN A 94 2.70 -8.74 -7.36
N GLN A 95 2.17 -9.77 -6.71
CA GLN A 95 0.93 -10.43 -7.13
C GLN A 95 -0.31 -9.53 -6.98
N LEU A 96 -0.37 -8.64 -6.00
CA LEU A 96 -1.50 -7.71 -5.80
C LEU A 96 -1.44 -6.50 -6.74
N TYR A 97 -0.26 -6.11 -7.22
CA TYR A 97 -0.07 -4.95 -8.08
C TYR A 97 0.14 -5.29 -9.56
N SER A 98 0.67 -6.44 -9.91
CA SER A 98 0.78 -6.87 -11.32
C SER A 98 -0.58 -7.10 -11.98
N VAL A 99 -1.62 -7.36 -11.20
CA VAL A 99 -3.02 -7.47 -11.67
C VAL A 99 -3.60 -6.09 -12.04
N TYR A 100 -2.98 -4.99 -11.61
CA TYR A 100 -3.42 -3.64 -11.93
C TYR A 100 -3.13 -3.22 -13.38
N THR A 101 -2.14 -3.81 -14.03
CA THR A 101 -1.74 -3.40 -15.38
C THR A 101 -2.46 -4.14 -16.49
N GLY A 102 -3.17 -5.25 -16.24
CA GLY A 102 -4.08 -5.91 -17.19
C GLY A 102 -3.57 -6.16 -18.63
N ASN A 103 -2.32 -5.77 -18.93
CA ASN A 103 -1.74 -5.83 -20.25
C ASN A 103 -0.77 -7.00 -20.35
N TYR A 104 -1.30 -8.14 -20.77
CA TYR A 104 -0.51 -9.21 -21.35
C TYR A 104 -0.27 -8.85 -22.83
N ALA A 105 0.75 -8.04 -23.09
CA ALA A 105 1.17 -7.70 -24.43
C ALA A 105 2.70 -7.68 -24.51
N GLY A 106 3.27 -8.84 -24.83
CA GLY A 106 4.67 -9.00 -25.19
C GLY A 106 5.65 -8.99 -24.01
N MET A 107 6.63 -9.89 -24.01
CA MET A 107 7.68 -9.97 -22.98
C MET A 107 8.68 -8.79 -23.08
N ASN A 108 8.23 -7.60 -22.76
CA ASN A 108 9.11 -6.50 -22.38
C ASN A 108 9.38 -6.64 -20.88
N ILE A 109 10.58 -7.07 -20.52
CA ILE A 109 11.04 -7.11 -19.14
C ILE A 109 11.43 -5.69 -18.75
N ASN A 110 10.46 -4.91 -18.28
CA ASN A 110 10.71 -3.67 -17.57
C ASN A 110 10.52 -3.95 -16.07
N GLN A 111 11.57 -4.37 -15.43
CA GLN A 111 11.56 -4.64 -13.99
C GLN A 111 12.45 -3.61 -13.31
N SER A 112 11.88 -2.82 -12.43
CA SER A 112 12.65 -1.98 -11.52
C SER A 112 12.51 -2.51 -10.11
N ASN A 113 13.64 -2.63 -9.44
CA ASN A 113 13.71 -3.07 -8.05
C ASN A 113 14.42 -1.99 -7.24
N GLU A 114 13.74 -1.47 -6.25
CA GLU A 114 14.29 -0.46 -5.34
C GLU A 114 14.46 -1.06 -3.95
N GLU A 115 15.55 -0.69 -3.31
CA GLU A 115 15.86 -1.10 -1.94
C GLU A 115 16.33 0.10 -1.12
N PHE A 116 15.70 0.31 0.04
CA PHE A 116 16.14 1.23 1.08
C PHE A 116 16.69 0.44 2.26
N VAL A 117 17.82 0.90 2.80
CA VAL A 117 18.32 0.44 4.10
C VAL A 117 18.37 1.66 5.01
N PHE A 118 17.49 1.67 6.02
CA PHE A 118 17.42 2.72 7.03
C PHE A 118 18.26 2.34 8.25
N GLY A 119 19.11 3.27 8.69
CA GLY A 119 20.06 3.08 9.81
C GLY A 119 19.92 4.14 10.88
N ALA A 120 20.77 4.05 11.88
CA ALA A 120 20.79 4.96 13.01
C ALA A 120 21.03 6.43 12.59
N GLY A 121 20.47 7.37 13.38
CA GLY A 121 20.61 8.79 13.15
C GLY A 121 20.05 9.26 11.82
N ASN A 122 18.90 8.71 11.44
CA ASN A 122 18.18 9.03 10.20
C ASN A 122 19.04 8.88 8.93
N SER A 123 19.98 7.94 8.94
CA SER A 123 20.77 7.61 7.76
C SER A 123 20.03 6.63 6.88
N TYR A 124 20.28 6.69 5.58
CA TYR A 124 19.78 5.68 4.64
C TYR A 124 20.80 5.42 3.53
N SER A 125 20.70 4.25 2.94
CA SER A 125 21.19 3.95 1.60
C SER A 125 20.04 3.50 0.72
N TRP A 126 20.08 3.86 -0.55
CA TRP A 126 19.08 3.52 -1.56
C TRP A 126 19.78 2.95 -2.79
N LYS A 127 19.13 1.95 -3.37
CA LYS A 127 19.61 1.29 -4.58
C LYS A 127 18.44 1.06 -5.51
N LEU A 128 18.64 1.43 -6.78
CA LEU A 128 17.71 1.11 -7.87
C LEU A 128 18.40 0.17 -8.85
N LEU A 129 17.81 -0.97 -9.09
CA LEU A 129 18.18 -1.88 -10.15
C LEU A 129 17.10 -1.85 -11.22
N VAL A 130 17.45 -1.40 -12.41
CA VAL A 130 16.54 -1.39 -13.57
C VAL A 130 17.03 -2.41 -14.56
N VAL A 131 16.11 -3.28 -15.01
CA VAL A 131 16.33 -4.19 -16.11
C VAL A 131 15.35 -3.80 -17.22
N SER A 132 15.83 -3.37 -18.36
CA SER A 132 15.01 -3.00 -19.50
C SER A 132 15.55 -3.63 -20.78
N GLY A 133 14.66 -4.12 -21.64
CA GLY A 133 15.01 -4.68 -22.94
C GLY A 133 14.27 -5.97 -23.29
N MET A 134 14.62 -6.56 -24.39
CA MET A 134 14.12 -7.87 -24.84
C MET A 134 14.97 -9.00 -24.25
N VAL A 135 14.37 -10.18 -24.13
CA VAL A 135 15.10 -11.42 -23.78
C VAL A 135 16.27 -11.58 -24.75
N GLY A 136 17.50 -11.65 -24.20
CA GLY A 136 18.74 -11.75 -24.98
C GLY A 136 19.45 -10.41 -25.28
N ASN A 137 18.82 -9.25 -24.98
CA ASN A 137 19.44 -7.93 -25.11
C ASN A 137 18.98 -6.96 -24.01
N ALA A 138 19.07 -7.39 -22.75
CA ALA A 138 18.67 -6.60 -21.59
C ALA A 138 19.77 -5.62 -21.17
N LYS A 139 19.37 -4.35 -20.91
CA LYS A 139 20.23 -3.33 -20.30
C LYS A 139 19.98 -3.29 -18.80
N PHE A 140 21.05 -3.21 -18.05
CA PHE A 140 21.04 -3.11 -16.62
C PHE A 140 21.55 -1.73 -16.18
N ALA A 141 20.79 -1.04 -15.34
CA ALA A 141 21.24 0.15 -14.65
C ALA A 141 21.20 -0.07 -13.14
N ASN A 142 22.28 0.28 -12.47
CA ASN A 142 22.38 0.20 -11.02
C ASN A 142 22.75 1.59 -10.50
N VAL A 143 21.77 2.24 -9.87
CA VAL A 143 21.96 3.56 -9.26
C VAL A 143 21.93 3.41 -7.76
N LYS A 144 22.88 4.06 -7.08
CA LYS A 144 22.99 4.03 -5.63
C LYS A 144 23.07 5.45 -5.09
N SER A 145 22.42 5.67 -3.97
CA SER A 145 22.48 6.91 -3.22
C SER A 145 22.54 6.63 -1.73
N ALA A 146 23.10 7.55 -0.96
CA ALA A 146 23.07 7.49 0.48
C ALA A 146 22.99 8.92 1.04
N GLY A 147 22.47 9.05 2.25
CA GLY A 147 22.32 10.35 2.88
C GLY A 147 21.55 10.30 4.18
N LYS A 148 20.92 11.42 4.49
CA LYS A 148 20.03 11.58 5.62
C LYS A 148 18.61 11.75 5.14
N PHE A 149 17.64 11.24 5.92
CA PHE A 149 16.23 11.51 5.71
C PHE A 149 15.66 12.30 6.88
N SER A 150 14.54 12.95 6.66
CA SER A 150 13.72 13.58 7.68
C SER A 150 12.25 13.37 7.35
N VAL A 151 11.39 13.46 8.35
CA VAL A 151 9.93 13.37 8.22
C VAL A 151 9.36 14.74 8.58
N PRO A 152 9.26 15.67 7.59
CA PRO A 152 8.82 17.04 7.85
C PRO A 152 7.37 17.13 8.34
N ASN A 153 6.57 16.14 8.01
CA ASN A 153 5.22 15.94 8.54
C ASN A 153 4.84 14.46 8.44
N ASN A 154 3.74 14.07 9.07
CA ASN A 154 3.30 12.67 9.17
C ASN A 154 2.94 11.99 7.83
N TRP A 155 3.03 12.72 6.71
CA TRP A 155 2.65 12.25 5.38
C TRP A 155 3.72 12.50 4.32
N GLN A 156 4.90 12.96 4.74
CA GLN A 156 6.02 13.23 3.84
C GLN A 156 7.34 12.78 4.43
N ILE A 157 8.17 12.21 3.58
CA ILE A 157 9.57 11.90 3.87
C ILE A 157 10.46 12.64 2.88
N HIS A 158 11.52 13.25 3.39
CA HIS A 158 12.53 13.98 2.61
C HIS A 158 13.85 13.22 2.67
N PHE A 159 14.42 12.97 1.53
CA PHE A 159 15.76 12.39 1.36
C PHE A 159 16.73 13.43 0.87
N SER A 160 17.88 13.55 1.51
CA SER A 160 18.90 14.54 1.13
C SER A 160 19.53 14.28 -0.23
N LYS A 161 19.51 13.04 -0.71
CA LYS A 161 20.04 12.67 -2.03
C LYS A 161 19.46 11.36 -2.53
N ILE A 162 18.61 11.40 -3.55
CA ILE A 162 18.15 10.23 -4.32
C ILE A 162 18.52 10.48 -5.78
N GLU A 163 19.23 9.56 -6.42
CA GLU A 163 19.81 9.75 -7.75
C GLU A 163 20.73 10.99 -7.80
N SER A 164 20.23 12.10 -8.35
CA SER A 164 20.99 13.31 -8.63
C SER A 164 20.78 14.42 -7.59
N GLY A 165 19.84 14.28 -6.65
CA GLY A 165 19.54 15.37 -5.72
C GLY A 165 18.56 15.03 -4.61
N ALA A 166 18.20 16.04 -3.84
CA ALA A 166 17.22 15.90 -2.79
C ALA A 166 15.81 15.61 -3.38
N LYS A 167 15.07 14.72 -2.74
CA LYS A 167 13.70 14.38 -3.13
C LYS A 167 12.79 14.30 -1.91
N THR A 168 11.56 14.75 -2.08
CA THR A 168 10.48 14.59 -1.11
C THR A 168 9.43 13.68 -1.70
N PHE A 169 8.95 12.74 -0.89
CA PHE A 169 7.88 11.84 -1.26
C PHE A 169 6.70 12.03 -0.31
N SER A 170 5.50 12.01 -0.86
CA SER A 170 4.29 11.70 -0.10
C SER A 170 4.39 10.25 0.36
N ALA A 171 4.11 9.98 1.63
CA ALA A 171 4.37 8.69 2.23
C ALA A 171 3.28 8.30 3.23
N TYR A 172 2.96 7.02 3.28
CA TYR A 172 2.11 6.44 4.31
C TYR A 172 2.40 4.94 4.48
N TRP A 173 1.99 4.41 5.62
CA TRP A 173 1.96 2.97 5.86
C TRP A 173 0.60 2.39 5.51
N SER A 174 0.59 1.18 4.99
CA SER A 174 -0.59 0.31 5.02
C SER A 174 -0.22 -1.01 5.71
N CYS A 175 -1.24 -1.70 6.18
CA CYS A 175 -1.07 -3.00 6.83
C CYS A 175 -1.68 -4.10 5.98
N ILE A 176 -0.98 -5.22 5.89
CA ILE A 176 -1.49 -6.49 5.41
C ILE A 176 -1.32 -7.52 6.52
N LYS A 177 -1.91 -8.70 6.38
CA LYS A 177 -1.77 -9.75 7.40
C LYS A 177 -0.28 -10.07 7.64
N GLY A 178 0.20 -9.75 8.84
CA GLY A 178 1.57 -10.03 9.28
C GLY A 178 2.64 -9.04 8.82
N ALA A 179 2.30 -7.97 8.08
CA ALA A 179 3.30 -6.99 7.62
C ALA A 179 2.75 -5.58 7.47
N ARG A 180 3.67 -4.60 7.47
CA ARG A 180 3.41 -3.22 7.03
C ARG A 180 4.09 -2.97 5.69
N LEU A 181 3.47 -2.12 4.90
CA LEU A 181 3.95 -1.68 3.59
C LEU A 181 4.17 -0.18 3.60
N LEU A 182 5.32 0.25 3.10
CA LEU A 182 5.62 1.67 2.88
C LEU A 182 5.20 2.05 1.46
N HIS A 183 4.41 3.10 1.34
CA HIS A 183 4.00 3.66 0.06
C HIS A 183 4.69 5.00 -0.14
N LEU A 184 5.40 5.18 -1.25
CA LEU A 184 6.09 6.41 -1.61
C LEU A 184 5.61 6.91 -2.98
N LEU A 185 5.25 8.20 -3.07
CA LEU A 185 4.89 8.91 -4.30
C LEU A 185 5.72 10.17 -4.39
N ASP A 186 6.40 10.42 -5.51
CA ASP A 186 7.15 11.66 -5.73
C ASP A 186 6.23 12.88 -5.52
N ALA A 187 6.52 13.70 -4.51
CA ALA A 187 5.69 14.83 -4.12
C ALA A 187 5.58 15.91 -5.21
N ARG A 188 6.46 15.89 -6.23
CA ARG A 188 6.39 16.78 -7.40
C ARG A 188 5.31 16.36 -8.39
N ASN A 189 4.84 15.09 -8.32
CA ASN A 189 3.83 14.53 -9.21
C ASN A 189 2.63 13.95 -8.44
N PRO A 190 1.96 14.72 -7.59
CA PRO A 190 0.90 14.22 -6.72
C PRO A 190 -0.31 13.68 -7.52
N GLY A 191 -0.53 14.20 -8.71
CA GLY A 191 -1.64 13.78 -9.59
C GLY A 191 -1.42 12.44 -10.29
N SER A 192 -0.22 11.85 -10.25
CA SER A 192 0.02 10.54 -10.87
C SER A 192 -0.72 9.40 -10.17
N GLY A 193 -0.95 9.53 -8.86
CA GLY A 193 -1.55 8.48 -8.04
C GLY A 193 -0.73 7.18 -7.96
N ILE A 194 0.46 7.14 -8.57
CA ILE A 194 1.31 5.95 -8.67
C ILE A 194 2.29 5.92 -7.50
N TYR A 195 2.03 5.05 -6.54
CA TYR A 195 2.91 4.78 -5.41
C TYR A 195 3.84 3.61 -5.71
N THR A 196 5.13 3.77 -5.41
CA THR A 196 6.01 2.62 -5.23
C THR A 196 5.79 2.07 -3.83
N VAL A 197 5.65 0.76 -3.74
CA VAL A 197 5.34 0.07 -2.49
C VAL A 197 6.52 -0.79 -2.07
N TYR A 198 6.87 -0.69 -0.81
CA TYR A 198 8.00 -1.42 -0.22
C TYR A 198 7.52 -2.28 0.94
N GLY A 199 7.98 -3.52 0.96
CA GLY A 199 7.87 -4.43 2.10
C GLY A 199 9.18 -4.51 2.88
N LYS A 200 9.11 -4.85 4.16
CA LYS A 200 10.28 -5.10 4.99
C LYS A 200 10.89 -6.45 4.62
N LYS A 201 12.21 -6.47 4.47
CA LYS A 201 13.01 -7.67 4.17
C LYS A 201 13.49 -8.34 5.44
#